data_a4d6d743446935c4a77cb19678ada680
#
_entry.id   a4d6d743446935c4a77cb19678ada680
#
_cell.length_a   1.000
_cell.length_b   1.000
_cell.length_c   1.000
_cell.angle_alpha   90.00
_cell.angle_beta   90.00
_cell.angle_gamma   90.00
#
_symmetry.space_group_name_H-M   'P 1'
#
loop_
_entity.id
_entity.type
_entity.pdbx_description
1 polymer ?
#
loop_
_entity_poly.entity_id
_entity_poly.type
_entity_poly.pdbx_seq_one_letter_code
_entity_poly.pdbx_strand_id
1 'polypeptide(L)'
;MPDDAPRLLITDLDNTLWDWFAAWYESFSALLGELESLSGVERSVLESQIKVVHQRRGTTEYSNLIREVPCLVEAAAPRDPFEVFDAALHAQNSRRVAATRLYPGVAESLCALKDAGVRVVGYTESGAYWTEWRIRHTGLDGVIDVLYSSPDHDVAAGIDPADLRTGHYDESKYGLRVTRHHHVPAGVSKPDRQILSTILREEGSDPTKAAYIGDSLMKDIAMAQSVGVLDIHAQYGLVQHREEYELLRRVTHWSDQAVAREIELGSPDRDIFPKLTCRAQFGELLPVFGLAMVGDK
;
A
#
# COMPACT_ATOMS: atom_id res chain seq x y z
N MET A 1 27.23 0.91 15.61
CA MET A 1 26.18 1.94 15.72
C MET A 1 26.31 2.68 17.04
N PRO A 2 25.94 3.98 17.11
CA PRO A 2 25.89 4.70 18.39
C PRO A 2 24.94 4.00 19.37
N ASP A 3 25.24 4.10 20.68
CA ASP A 3 24.42 3.43 21.71
C ASP A 3 22.98 3.94 21.75
N ASP A 4 22.76 5.19 21.33
CA ASP A 4 21.44 5.82 21.30
C ASP A 4 20.67 5.62 19.99
N ALA A 5 21.28 5.06 18.97
CA ALA A 5 20.62 4.83 17.68
C ALA A 5 19.45 3.84 17.82
N PRO A 6 18.37 4.01 17.04
CA PRO A 6 17.29 3.03 16.97
C PRO A 6 17.80 1.65 16.54
N ARG A 7 17.15 0.61 17.07
CA ARG A 7 17.41 -0.80 16.72
C ARG A 7 16.26 -1.44 15.95
N LEU A 8 15.14 -0.74 15.86
CA LEU A 8 13.96 -1.14 15.15
C LEU A 8 13.55 -0.03 14.19
N LEU A 9 13.37 -0.38 12.92
CA LEU A 9 12.67 0.44 11.94
C LEU A 9 11.30 -0.17 11.70
N ILE A 10 10.25 0.61 11.93
CA ILE A 10 8.88 0.31 11.48
C ILE A 10 8.63 1.18 10.25
N THR A 11 8.20 0.60 9.16
CA THR A 11 7.93 1.32 7.91
C THR A 11 6.51 1.09 7.44
N ASP A 12 5.85 2.17 7.04
CA ASP A 12 4.75 2.06 6.10
C ASP A 12 5.27 1.50 4.77
N LEU A 13 4.38 1.08 3.87
CA LEU A 13 4.74 0.38 2.65
C LEU A 13 4.34 1.16 1.39
N ASP A 14 3.03 1.36 1.18
CA ASP A 14 2.49 2.02 0.00
C ASP A 14 2.86 3.51 0.01
N ASN A 15 3.41 4.02 -1.10
CA ASN A 15 3.98 5.37 -1.21
C ASN A 15 5.14 5.68 -0.23
N THR A 16 5.64 4.67 0.47
CA THR A 16 6.82 4.78 1.34
C THR A 16 7.97 3.92 0.83
N LEU A 17 7.74 2.63 0.55
CA LEU A 17 8.75 1.74 -0.04
C LEU A 17 8.64 1.67 -1.56
N TRP A 18 7.44 1.72 -2.10
CA TRP A 18 7.14 1.71 -3.55
C TRP A 18 6.08 2.75 -3.89
N ASP A 19 6.10 3.21 -5.14
CA ASP A 19 5.07 4.13 -5.68
C ASP A 19 3.78 3.34 -5.97
N TRP A 20 2.99 3.10 -4.90
CA TRP A 20 1.71 2.42 -5.01
C TRP A 20 0.76 3.15 -5.95
N PHE A 21 0.72 4.48 -5.85
CA PHE A 21 -0.20 5.28 -6.65
C PHE A 21 0.09 5.18 -8.14
N ALA A 22 1.36 5.25 -8.56
CA ALA A 22 1.71 5.08 -9.97
C ALA A 22 1.33 3.68 -10.48
N ALA A 23 1.63 2.63 -9.69
CA ALA A 23 1.27 1.27 -10.05
C ALA A 23 -0.25 1.05 -10.15
N TRP A 24 -0.99 1.63 -9.21
CA TRP A 24 -2.45 1.61 -9.22
C TRP A 24 -2.99 2.38 -10.43
N TYR A 25 -2.55 3.62 -10.64
CA TYR A 25 -3.04 4.48 -11.73
C TYR A 25 -2.77 3.87 -13.11
N GLU A 26 -1.56 3.43 -13.38
CA GLU A 26 -1.21 2.83 -14.68
C GLU A 26 -2.01 1.56 -14.94
N SER A 27 -2.13 0.69 -13.95
CA SER A 27 -2.89 -0.56 -14.09
C SER A 27 -4.39 -0.34 -14.19
N PHE A 28 -4.95 0.54 -13.36
CA PHE A 28 -6.37 0.81 -13.36
C PHE A 28 -6.84 1.60 -14.58
N SER A 29 -6.03 2.55 -15.07
CA SER A 29 -6.32 3.29 -16.31
C SER A 29 -6.31 2.36 -17.53
N ALA A 30 -5.39 1.39 -17.57
CA ALA A 30 -5.39 0.38 -18.63
C ALA A 30 -6.65 -0.50 -18.57
N LEU A 31 -7.04 -0.95 -17.37
CA LEU A 31 -8.30 -1.68 -17.18
C LEU A 31 -9.49 -0.88 -17.69
N LEU A 32 -9.64 0.38 -17.26
CA LEU A 32 -10.76 1.23 -17.65
C LEU A 32 -10.81 1.46 -19.17
N GLY A 33 -9.68 1.73 -19.80
CA GLY A 33 -9.62 1.96 -21.25
C GLY A 33 -10.08 0.73 -22.04
N GLU A 34 -9.62 -0.44 -21.67
CA GLU A 34 -10.05 -1.70 -22.32
C GLU A 34 -11.51 -2.04 -22.01
N LEU A 35 -11.99 -1.83 -20.77
CA LEU A 35 -13.40 -2.05 -20.44
C LEU A 35 -14.33 -1.13 -21.23
N GLU A 36 -13.99 0.16 -21.35
CA GLU A 36 -14.74 1.13 -22.17
C GLU A 36 -14.81 0.67 -23.63
N SER A 37 -13.67 0.27 -24.20
CA SER A 37 -13.57 -0.19 -25.58
C SER A 37 -14.34 -1.49 -25.86
N LEU A 38 -14.24 -2.47 -24.95
CA LEU A 38 -14.85 -3.79 -25.14
C LEU A 38 -16.34 -3.82 -24.81
N SER A 39 -16.78 -3.05 -23.81
CA SER A 39 -18.19 -3.03 -23.40
C SER A 39 -19.04 -2.02 -24.14
N GLY A 40 -18.43 -0.98 -24.71
CA GLY A 40 -19.13 0.18 -25.26
C GLY A 40 -19.79 1.06 -24.21
N VAL A 41 -19.54 0.83 -22.93
CA VAL A 41 -20.09 1.63 -21.81
C VAL A 41 -19.23 2.87 -21.62
N GLU A 42 -19.87 4.04 -21.50
CA GLU A 42 -19.17 5.29 -21.25
C GLU A 42 -18.35 5.24 -19.96
N ARG A 43 -17.17 5.87 -19.99
CA ARG A 43 -16.24 5.93 -18.85
C ARG A 43 -16.87 6.45 -17.57
N SER A 44 -17.69 7.50 -17.67
CA SER A 44 -18.38 8.08 -16.51
C SER A 44 -19.31 7.11 -15.81
N VAL A 45 -19.98 6.23 -16.58
CA VAL A 45 -20.87 5.18 -16.06
C VAL A 45 -20.02 4.08 -15.40
N LEU A 46 -18.93 3.65 -16.04
CA LEU A 46 -17.98 2.70 -15.45
C LEU A 46 -17.43 3.20 -14.13
N GLU A 47 -16.86 4.41 -14.09
CA GLU A 47 -16.29 5.00 -12.88
C GLU A 47 -17.33 5.09 -11.74
N SER A 48 -18.55 5.52 -12.05
CA SER A 48 -19.64 5.63 -11.07
C SER A 48 -20.02 4.27 -10.46
N GLN A 49 -20.20 3.24 -11.28
CA GLN A 49 -20.58 1.92 -10.80
C GLN A 49 -19.41 1.19 -10.10
N ILE A 50 -18.18 1.37 -10.58
CA ILE A 50 -16.98 0.88 -9.92
C ILE A 50 -16.84 1.47 -8.52
N LYS A 51 -17.06 2.79 -8.36
CA LYS A 51 -17.03 3.45 -7.05
C LYS A 51 -17.97 2.77 -6.05
N VAL A 52 -19.19 2.45 -6.46
CA VAL A 52 -20.17 1.75 -5.61
C VAL A 52 -19.62 0.39 -5.15
N VAL A 53 -18.98 -0.36 -6.05
CA VAL A 53 -18.38 -1.65 -5.71
C VAL A 53 -17.20 -1.45 -4.76
N HIS A 54 -16.30 -0.51 -5.05
CA HIS A 54 -15.15 -0.21 -4.19
C HIS A 54 -15.60 0.21 -2.78
N GLN A 55 -16.60 1.08 -2.66
CA GLN A 55 -17.16 1.50 -1.37
C GLN A 55 -17.78 0.34 -0.60
N ARG A 56 -18.51 -0.55 -1.28
CA ARG A 56 -19.08 -1.75 -0.67
C ARG A 56 -18.02 -2.73 -0.18
N ARG A 57 -16.91 -2.85 -0.92
CA ARG A 57 -15.82 -3.78 -0.62
C ARG A 57 -14.71 -3.18 0.23
N GLY A 58 -14.73 -1.88 0.48
CA GLY A 58 -13.76 -1.17 1.30
C GLY A 58 -12.34 -1.13 0.71
N THR A 59 -12.20 -1.27 -0.62
CA THR A 59 -10.90 -1.28 -1.30
C THR A 59 -11.00 -0.84 -2.74
N THR A 60 -9.94 -0.23 -3.28
CA THR A 60 -9.76 0.07 -4.71
C THR A 60 -9.00 -1.04 -5.46
N GLU A 61 -8.61 -2.10 -4.78
CA GLU A 61 -7.86 -3.23 -5.35
C GLU A 61 -8.64 -4.55 -5.26
N TYR A 62 -9.96 -4.46 -5.47
CA TYR A 62 -10.82 -5.63 -5.38
C TYR A 62 -10.68 -6.51 -6.61
N SER A 63 -10.17 -7.74 -6.41
CA SER A 63 -9.85 -8.68 -7.51
C SER A 63 -11.06 -9.14 -8.32
N ASN A 64 -12.26 -9.12 -7.73
CA ASN A 64 -13.49 -9.61 -8.36
C ASN A 64 -14.37 -8.48 -8.93
N LEU A 65 -13.79 -7.29 -9.13
CA LEU A 65 -14.48 -6.05 -9.50
C LEU A 65 -15.44 -6.20 -10.68
N ILE A 66 -14.96 -6.72 -11.80
CA ILE A 66 -15.73 -6.74 -13.06
C ILE A 66 -16.96 -7.67 -13.03
N ARG A 67 -16.98 -8.65 -12.11
CA ARG A 67 -18.16 -9.50 -11.88
C ARG A 67 -19.24 -8.83 -11.03
N GLU A 68 -18.93 -7.69 -10.41
CA GLU A 68 -19.86 -6.98 -9.52
C GLU A 68 -20.29 -5.61 -10.04
N VAL A 69 -19.70 -5.15 -11.15
CA VAL A 69 -20.10 -3.89 -11.82
C VAL A 69 -21.27 -4.17 -12.74
N PRO A 70 -22.50 -3.66 -12.45
CA PRO A 70 -23.73 -4.07 -13.13
C PRO A 70 -23.68 -3.90 -14.64
N CYS A 71 -23.20 -2.77 -15.17
CA CYS A 71 -23.11 -2.54 -16.61
C CYS A 71 -22.14 -3.50 -17.32
N LEU A 72 -21.11 -4.00 -16.65
CA LEU A 72 -20.20 -5.00 -17.20
C LEU A 72 -20.83 -6.39 -17.20
N VAL A 73 -21.56 -6.73 -16.13
CA VAL A 73 -22.30 -7.99 -16.05
C VAL A 73 -23.36 -8.04 -17.18
N GLU A 74 -24.09 -6.94 -17.39
CA GLU A 74 -25.07 -6.82 -18.48
C GLU A 74 -24.42 -6.93 -19.87
N ALA A 75 -23.32 -6.20 -20.09
CA ALA A 75 -22.58 -6.21 -21.36
C ALA A 75 -21.95 -7.59 -21.68
N ALA A 76 -21.58 -8.37 -20.65
CA ALA A 76 -21.02 -9.69 -20.82
C ALA A 76 -22.06 -10.79 -21.05
N ALA A 77 -23.32 -10.57 -20.63
CA ALA A 77 -24.35 -11.60 -20.61
C ALA A 77 -24.56 -12.28 -22.00
N PRO A 78 -24.74 -13.61 -22.07
CA PRO A 78 -24.86 -14.55 -20.94
C PRO A 78 -23.53 -15.15 -20.44
N ARG A 79 -22.39 -14.62 -20.87
CA ARG A 79 -21.04 -15.13 -20.52
C ARG A 79 -20.54 -14.53 -19.21
N ASP A 80 -19.52 -15.17 -18.63
CA ASP A 80 -18.81 -14.63 -17.45
C ASP A 80 -18.03 -13.36 -17.85
N PRO A 81 -18.15 -12.26 -17.09
CA PRO A 81 -17.35 -11.04 -17.31
C PRO A 81 -15.84 -11.27 -17.39
N PHE A 82 -15.29 -12.22 -16.62
CA PHE A 82 -13.85 -12.54 -16.69
C PHE A 82 -13.45 -13.12 -18.03
N GLU A 83 -14.33 -13.88 -18.67
CA GLU A 83 -14.06 -14.42 -20.01
C GLU A 83 -14.20 -13.33 -21.10
N VAL A 84 -15.23 -12.47 -20.98
CA VAL A 84 -15.49 -11.44 -21.98
C VAL A 84 -14.45 -10.33 -21.93
N PHE A 85 -14.01 -9.95 -20.72
CA PHE A 85 -13.07 -8.84 -20.49
C PHE A 85 -11.66 -9.33 -20.12
N ASP A 86 -11.27 -10.54 -20.51
CA ASP A 86 -9.94 -11.11 -20.23
C ASP A 86 -8.80 -10.17 -20.72
N ALA A 87 -8.96 -9.57 -21.89
CA ALA A 87 -7.97 -8.61 -22.41
C ALA A 87 -7.77 -7.41 -21.49
N ALA A 88 -8.84 -6.91 -20.87
CA ALA A 88 -8.77 -5.80 -19.92
C ALA A 88 -8.02 -6.20 -18.62
N LEU A 89 -8.29 -7.40 -18.13
CA LEU A 89 -7.56 -7.95 -16.98
C LEU A 89 -6.08 -8.17 -17.31
N HIS A 90 -5.79 -8.63 -18.51
CA HIS A 90 -4.41 -8.82 -18.99
C HIS A 90 -3.66 -7.48 -19.07
N ALA A 91 -4.29 -6.45 -19.63
CA ALA A 91 -3.73 -5.10 -19.71
C ALA A 91 -3.44 -4.55 -18.30
N GLN A 92 -4.41 -4.67 -17.39
CA GLN A 92 -4.26 -4.27 -15.98
C GLN A 92 -3.05 -4.95 -15.32
N ASN A 93 -2.99 -6.28 -15.41
CA ASN A 93 -1.94 -7.05 -14.74
C ASN A 93 -0.56 -6.76 -15.33
N SER A 94 -0.44 -6.62 -16.64
CA SER A 94 0.81 -6.29 -17.31
C SER A 94 1.34 -4.92 -16.86
N ARG A 95 0.47 -3.92 -16.76
CA ARG A 95 0.84 -2.59 -16.27
C ARG A 95 1.19 -2.61 -14.80
N ARG A 96 0.44 -3.32 -13.95
CA ARG A 96 0.75 -3.48 -12.53
C ARG A 96 2.14 -4.05 -12.32
N VAL A 97 2.48 -5.15 -13.01
CA VAL A 97 3.81 -5.75 -12.94
C VAL A 97 4.91 -4.76 -13.36
N ALA A 98 4.71 -4.04 -14.46
CA ALA A 98 5.69 -3.11 -14.98
C ALA A 98 5.89 -1.86 -14.10
N ALA A 99 4.80 -1.36 -13.48
CA ALA A 99 4.81 -0.12 -12.72
C ALA A 99 5.16 -0.31 -11.23
N THR A 100 5.02 -1.53 -10.68
CA THR A 100 5.37 -1.77 -9.27
C THR A 100 6.88 -1.78 -9.08
N ARG A 101 7.40 -0.67 -8.53
CA ARG A 101 8.84 -0.47 -8.32
C ARG A 101 9.09 0.21 -6.98
N LEU A 102 10.21 -0.16 -6.36
CA LEU A 102 10.70 0.54 -5.18
C LEU A 102 11.06 1.99 -5.50
N TYR A 103 10.87 2.86 -4.52
CA TYR A 103 11.48 4.19 -4.59
C TYR A 103 13.02 4.09 -4.57
N PRO A 104 13.72 5.10 -5.13
CA PRO A 104 15.18 5.11 -5.13
C PRO A 104 15.77 4.94 -3.73
N GLY A 105 16.78 4.09 -3.63
CA GLY A 105 17.53 3.86 -2.39
C GLY A 105 16.85 2.97 -1.36
N VAL A 106 15.62 2.48 -1.59
CA VAL A 106 14.91 1.63 -0.61
C VAL A 106 15.63 0.31 -0.39
N ALA A 107 15.90 -0.44 -1.46
CA ALA A 107 16.50 -1.77 -1.32
C ALA A 107 17.88 -1.71 -0.64
N GLU A 108 18.73 -0.81 -1.10
CA GLU A 108 20.08 -0.61 -0.59
C GLU A 108 20.07 -0.18 0.88
N SER A 109 19.15 0.74 1.23
CA SER A 109 19.04 1.25 2.61
C SER A 109 18.53 0.18 3.58
N LEU A 110 17.52 -0.58 3.16
CA LEU A 110 16.99 -1.68 3.98
C LEU A 110 18.05 -2.77 4.20
N CYS A 111 18.82 -3.12 3.16
CA CYS A 111 19.93 -4.04 3.29
C CYS A 111 21.00 -3.51 4.26
N ALA A 112 21.41 -2.23 4.12
CA ALA A 112 22.38 -1.60 5.02
C ALA A 112 21.92 -1.59 6.48
N LEU A 113 20.63 -1.33 6.73
CA LEU A 113 20.04 -1.40 8.06
C LEU A 113 20.10 -2.81 8.64
N LYS A 114 19.76 -3.83 7.86
CA LYS A 114 19.85 -5.23 8.29
C LYS A 114 21.27 -5.65 8.57
N ASP A 115 22.23 -5.30 7.72
CA ASP A 115 23.66 -5.60 7.90
C ASP A 115 24.20 -4.94 9.19
N ALA A 116 23.63 -3.79 9.57
CA ALA A 116 23.91 -3.12 10.84
C ALA A 116 23.17 -3.72 12.04
N GLY A 117 22.34 -4.75 11.86
CA GLY A 117 21.57 -5.40 12.91
C GLY A 117 20.29 -4.66 13.32
N VAL A 118 19.80 -3.73 12.49
CA VAL A 118 18.48 -3.09 12.67
C VAL A 118 17.41 -4.06 12.21
N ARG A 119 16.40 -4.26 13.05
CA ARG A 119 15.22 -5.04 12.70
C ARG A 119 14.27 -4.21 11.87
N VAL A 120 13.74 -4.77 10.79
CA VAL A 120 12.83 -4.08 9.85
C VAL A 120 11.45 -4.69 9.94
N VAL A 121 10.46 -3.87 10.25
CA VAL A 121 9.04 -4.26 10.38
C VAL A 121 8.20 -3.42 9.44
N GLY A 122 7.41 -4.07 8.58
CA GLY A 122 6.40 -3.40 7.75
C GLY A 122 5.06 -3.30 8.47
N TYR A 123 4.40 -2.13 8.40
CA TYR A 123 3.02 -1.96 8.88
C TYR A 123 2.18 -1.19 7.86
N THR A 124 1.13 -1.81 7.34
CA THR A 124 0.24 -1.24 6.31
C THR A 124 -1.23 -1.52 6.60
N GLU A 125 -2.11 -0.63 6.10
CA GLU A 125 -3.56 -0.83 6.07
C GLU A 125 -4.00 -1.67 4.87
N SER A 126 -3.13 -1.87 3.88
CA SER A 126 -3.43 -2.63 2.67
C SER A 126 -3.69 -4.10 2.96
N GLY A 127 -4.56 -4.71 2.15
CA GLY A 127 -4.90 -6.13 2.27
C GLY A 127 -3.71 -7.05 2.01
N ALA A 128 -3.73 -8.20 2.68
CA ALA A 128 -2.63 -9.15 2.71
C ALA A 128 -2.17 -9.59 1.33
N TYR A 129 -3.09 -9.97 0.45
CA TYR A 129 -2.78 -10.53 -0.87
C TYR A 129 -1.88 -9.63 -1.72
N TRP A 130 -2.29 -8.37 -1.92
CA TRP A 130 -1.52 -7.44 -2.75
C TRP A 130 -0.23 -6.97 -2.08
N THR A 131 -0.20 -6.88 -0.74
CA THR A 131 0.99 -6.55 0.02
C THR A 131 2.05 -7.65 -0.09
N GLU A 132 1.67 -8.91 0.11
CA GLU A 132 2.55 -10.07 -0.07
C GLU A 132 3.11 -10.13 -1.50
N TRP A 133 2.24 -9.91 -2.50
CA TRP A 133 2.65 -9.89 -3.89
C TRP A 133 3.70 -8.81 -4.16
N ARG A 134 3.49 -7.59 -3.67
CA ARG A 134 4.44 -6.47 -3.84
C ARG A 134 5.77 -6.75 -3.15
N ILE A 135 5.75 -7.22 -1.92
CA ILE A 135 6.97 -7.58 -1.17
C ILE A 135 7.80 -8.60 -1.96
N ARG A 136 7.16 -9.64 -2.51
CA ARG A 136 7.86 -10.64 -3.32
C ARG A 136 8.33 -10.10 -4.66
N HIS A 137 7.47 -9.35 -5.35
CA HIS A 137 7.78 -8.79 -6.66
C HIS A 137 8.97 -7.82 -6.60
N THR A 138 9.08 -7.05 -5.53
CA THR A 138 10.16 -6.08 -5.30
C THR A 138 11.40 -6.68 -4.62
N GLY A 139 11.38 -7.97 -4.30
CA GLY A 139 12.51 -8.66 -3.68
C GLY A 139 12.71 -8.37 -2.20
N LEU A 140 11.69 -7.88 -1.49
CA LEU A 140 11.77 -7.52 -0.07
C LEU A 140 11.39 -8.67 0.87
N ASP A 141 11.01 -9.86 0.36
CA ASP A 141 10.75 -11.04 1.19
C ASP A 141 12.05 -11.52 1.86
N GLY A 142 12.08 -11.42 3.19
CA GLY A 142 13.26 -11.68 4.02
C GLY A 142 14.16 -10.45 4.25
N VAL A 143 13.97 -9.35 3.51
CA VAL A 143 14.54 -8.03 3.84
C VAL A 143 13.71 -7.37 4.94
N ILE A 144 12.39 -7.40 4.81
CA ILE A 144 11.45 -7.11 5.90
C ILE A 144 11.40 -8.35 6.80
N ASP A 145 11.65 -8.20 8.11
CA ASP A 145 11.64 -9.32 9.06
C ASP A 145 10.23 -9.76 9.42
N VAL A 146 9.33 -8.78 9.61
CA VAL A 146 7.94 -9.00 9.99
C VAL A 146 7.04 -8.01 9.27
N LEU A 147 5.91 -8.49 8.78
CA LEU A 147 4.84 -7.70 8.18
C LEU A 147 3.61 -7.72 9.10
N TYR A 148 3.03 -6.55 9.32
CA TYR A 148 1.69 -6.36 9.88
C TYR A 148 0.82 -5.72 8.80
N SER A 149 -0.24 -6.41 8.36
CA SER A 149 -1.18 -5.91 7.36
C SER A 149 -2.61 -6.16 7.76
N SER A 150 -3.55 -5.46 7.10
CA SER A 150 -4.94 -5.88 7.15
C SER A 150 -5.11 -7.29 6.59
N PRO A 151 -6.09 -8.08 7.07
CA PRO A 151 -6.48 -9.32 6.40
C PRO A 151 -7.03 -9.01 4.99
N ASP A 152 -7.21 -10.05 4.18
CA ASP A 152 -7.87 -9.89 2.89
C ASP A 152 -9.32 -9.41 3.07
N HIS A 153 -9.81 -8.71 2.06
CA HIS A 153 -11.18 -8.19 2.05
C HIS A 153 -12.20 -9.32 1.93
N ASP A 154 -13.41 -9.05 2.40
CA ASP A 154 -14.55 -9.92 2.16
C ASP A 154 -14.77 -10.10 0.65
N VAL A 155 -15.02 -11.33 0.25
CA VAL A 155 -15.36 -11.69 -1.12
C VAL A 155 -16.87 -11.89 -1.28
N ALA A 156 -17.34 -11.94 -2.52
CA ALA A 156 -18.74 -12.20 -2.81
C ALA A 156 -19.15 -13.59 -2.28
N ALA A 157 -20.41 -13.73 -1.88
CA ALA A 157 -20.95 -15.01 -1.42
C ALA A 157 -20.74 -16.10 -2.47
N GLY A 158 -20.22 -17.25 -2.04
CA GLY A 158 -19.94 -18.41 -2.92
C GLY A 158 -18.56 -18.40 -3.56
N ILE A 159 -17.74 -17.38 -3.32
CA ILE A 159 -16.33 -17.35 -3.71
C ILE A 159 -15.49 -17.74 -2.50
N ASP A 160 -14.64 -18.76 -2.67
CA ASP A 160 -13.64 -19.09 -1.66
C ASP A 160 -12.51 -18.01 -1.71
N PRO A 161 -12.14 -17.40 -0.57
CA PRO A 161 -10.97 -16.51 -0.52
C PRO A 161 -9.70 -17.14 -1.13
N ALA A 162 -9.54 -18.46 -1.04
CA ALA A 162 -8.45 -19.18 -1.67
C ALA A 162 -8.48 -19.03 -3.21
N ASP A 163 -9.65 -18.95 -3.83
CA ASP A 163 -9.78 -18.80 -5.30
C ASP A 163 -9.19 -17.47 -5.79
N LEU A 164 -9.16 -16.41 -4.95
CA LEU A 164 -8.50 -15.16 -5.27
C LEU A 164 -6.98 -15.32 -5.34
N ARG A 165 -6.45 -16.30 -4.63
CA ARG A 165 -5.01 -16.57 -4.52
C ARG A 165 -4.51 -17.62 -5.49
N THR A 166 -5.36 -18.56 -5.92
CA THR A 166 -4.95 -19.79 -6.63
C THR A 166 -5.32 -19.85 -8.10
N GLY A 167 -6.02 -18.87 -8.64
CA GLY A 167 -6.68 -19.00 -9.96
C GLY A 167 -5.76 -19.23 -11.16
N HIS A 168 -4.51 -18.72 -11.17
CA HIS A 168 -3.67 -18.71 -12.37
C HIS A 168 -2.21 -19.10 -12.16
N TYR A 169 -1.76 -19.25 -10.91
CA TYR A 169 -0.36 -19.52 -10.60
C TYR A 169 -0.26 -20.66 -9.59
N ASP A 170 0.89 -21.32 -9.61
CA ASP A 170 1.29 -22.30 -8.61
C ASP A 170 1.26 -21.67 -7.19
N GLU A 171 0.84 -22.44 -6.18
CA GLU A 171 0.78 -21.98 -4.78
C GLU A 171 2.09 -21.36 -4.29
N SER A 172 3.22 -21.85 -4.81
CA SER A 172 4.53 -21.26 -4.50
C SER A 172 4.69 -19.79 -4.93
N LYS A 173 3.77 -19.30 -5.74
CA LYS A 173 3.72 -17.87 -6.16
C LYS A 173 3.00 -16.97 -5.17
N TYR A 174 2.31 -17.53 -4.21
CA TYR A 174 1.53 -16.80 -3.20
C TYR A 174 2.20 -16.86 -1.83
N GLY A 175 1.83 -15.89 -0.95
CA GLY A 175 2.37 -15.79 0.40
C GLY A 175 3.82 -15.33 0.45
N LEU A 176 4.31 -15.11 1.66
CA LEU A 176 5.70 -14.80 1.95
C LEU A 176 6.43 -16.08 2.34
N ARG A 177 7.72 -16.18 2.00
CA ARG A 177 8.54 -17.37 2.26
C ARG A 177 9.42 -17.21 3.49
N VAL A 178 9.89 -16.00 3.73
CA VAL A 178 10.88 -15.67 4.77
C VAL A 178 10.33 -14.65 5.77
N THR A 179 9.73 -13.58 5.29
CA THR A 179 9.09 -12.55 6.11
C THR A 179 7.94 -13.15 6.92
N ARG A 180 7.95 -13.00 8.24
CA ARG A 180 6.81 -13.40 9.08
C ARG A 180 5.64 -12.44 8.86
N HIS A 181 4.42 -12.95 8.76
CA HIS A 181 3.24 -12.15 8.50
C HIS A 181 2.22 -12.27 9.62
N HIS A 182 1.80 -11.13 10.16
CA HIS A 182 0.75 -10.99 11.15
C HIS A 182 -0.38 -10.12 10.61
N HIS A 183 -1.62 -10.47 10.91
CA HIS A 183 -2.76 -9.64 10.55
C HIS A 183 -3.16 -8.75 11.71
N VAL A 184 -3.36 -7.46 11.43
CA VAL A 184 -4.05 -6.57 12.37
C VAL A 184 -5.56 -6.86 12.33
N PRO A 185 -6.33 -6.51 13.39
CA PRO A 185 -7.77 -6.71 13.37
C PRO A 185 -8.43 -6.02 12.16
N ALA A 186 -9.42 -6.69 11.55
CA ALA A 186 -10.16 -6.14 10.42
C ALA A 186 -10.82 -4.79 10.78
N GLY A 187 -10.74 -3.82 9.85
CA GLY A 187 -11.34 -2.50 10.03
C GLY A 187 -10.53 -1.52 10.89
N VAL A 188 -9.38 -1.93 11.41
CA VAL A 188 -8.46 -1.00 12.09
C VAL A 188 -7.64 -0.25 11.05
N SER A 189 -7.60 1.07 11.21
CA SER A 189 -6.86 1.97 10.32
C SER A 189 -5.94 2.92 11.10
N LYS A 190 -4.89 3.40 10.44
CA LYS A 190 -4.03 4.46 10.99
C LYS A 190 -4.79 5.80 11.08
N PRO A 191 -4.52 6.62 12.08
CA PRO A 191 -3.56 6.40 13.15
C PRO A 191 -4.15 5.52 14.26
N ASP A 192 -3.51 4.42 14.60
CA ASP A 192 -3.90 3.58 15.72
C ASP A 192 -2.73 3.38 16.69
N ARG A 193 -2.81 4.06 17.84
CA ARG A 193 -1.82 4.00 18.89
C ARG A 193 -1.67 2.59 19.47
N GLN A 194 -2.76 1.83 19.57
CA GLN A 194 -2.75 0.52 20.23
C GLN A 194 -2.03 -0.50 19.36
N ILE A 195 -2.24 -0.46 18.04
CA ILE A 195 -1.55 -1.34 17.10
C ILE A 195 -0.03 -1.06 17.13
N LEU A 196 0.39 0.21 17.05
CA LEU A 196 1.81 0.54 17.10
C LEU A 196 2.46 0.12 18.44
N SER A 197 1.77 0.32 19.56
CA SER A 197 2.24 -0.15 20.87
C SER A 197 2.30 -1.69 20.94
N THR A 198 1.39 -2.38 20.27
CA THR A 198 1.41 -3.84 20.18
C THR A 198 2.61 -4.34 19.36
N ILE A 199 2.86 -3.72 18.20
CA ILE A 199 4.04 -4.03 17.38
C ILE A 199 5.33 -3.84 18.19
N LEU A 200 5.49 -2.71 18.88
CA LEU A 200 6.67 -2.47 19.72
C LEU A 200 6.86 -3.54 20.80
N ARG A 201 5.78 -3.93 21.47
CA ARG A 201 5.81 -4.98 22.50
C ARG A 201 6.17 -6.36 21.93
N GLU A 202 5.60 -6.73 20.78
CA GLU A 202 5.85 -8.02 20.12
C GLU A 202 7.29 -8.10 19.59
N GLU A 203 7.84 -6.96 19.14
CA GLU A 203 9.23 -6.86 18.70
C GLU A 203 10.21 -6.60 19.86
N GLY A 204 9.72 -6.50 21.11
CA GLY A 204 10.55 -6.31 22.31
C GLY A 204 11.32 -4.99 22.32
N SER A 205 10.78 -3.96 21.69
CA SER A 205 11.44 -2.66 21.53
C SER A 205 10.83 -1.59 22.43
N ASP A 206 11.71 -0.80 23.06
CA ASP A 206 11.31 0.46 23.68
C ASP A 206 11.01 1.51 22.57
N PRO A 207 9.97 2.36 22.73
CA PRO A 207 9.67 3.42 21.76
C PRO A 207 10.86 4.32 21.44
N THR A 208 11.73 4.61 22.43
CA THR A 208 12.94 5.45 22.24
C THR A 208 14.03 4.78 21.41
N LYS A 209 13.95 3.46 21.20
CA LYS A 209 14.86 2.66 20.39
C LYS A 209 14.25 2.23 19.05
N ALA A 210 13.09 2.81 18.70
CA ALA A 210 12.39 2.57 17.45
C ALA A 210 12.27 3.85 16.63
N ALA A 211 12.28 3.70 15.31
CA ALA A 211 11.91 4.73 14.35
C ALA A 211 10.74 4.25 13.49
N TYR A 212 9.88 5.17 13.10
CA TYR A 212 8.75 4.93 12.20
C TYR A 212 8.86 5.85 10.98
N ILE A 213 8.79 5.30 9.77
CA ILE A 213 8.73 6.07 8.53
C ILE A 213 7.42 5.83 7.79
N GLY A 214 6.80 6.90 7.27
CA GLY A 214 5.61 6.84 6.42
C GLY A 214 5.35 8.15 5.69
N ASP A 215 4.48 8.11 4.66
CA ASP A 215 4.19 9.26 3.79
C ASP A 215 3.09 10.19 4.35
N SER A 216 2.25 9.70 5.25
CA SER A 216 1.10 10.45 5.75
C SER A 216 1.36 11.14 7.09
N LEU A 217 1.27 12.49 7.11
CA LEU A 217 1.37 13.26 8.36
C LEU A 217 0.29 12.86 9.36
N MET A 218 -0.96 12.74 8.88
CA MET A 218 -2.12 12.47 9.73
C MET A 218 -2.18 11.02 10.25
N LYS A 219 -1.68 10.08 9.48
CA LYS A 219 -1.73 8.66 9.82
C LYS A 219 -0.43 8.22 10.49
N ASP A 220 0.68 8.31 9.77
CA ASP A 220 1.95 7.72 10.18
C ASP A 220 2.67 8.57 11.23
N ILE A 221 2.84 9.86 10.94
CA ILE A 221 3.60 10.76 11.81
C ILE A 221 2.86 11.02 13.11
N ALA A 222 1.56 11.34 13.04
CA ALA A 222 0.74 11.54 14.23
C ALA A 222 0.71 10.28 15.12
N MET A 223 0.61 9.08 14.52
CA MET A 223 0.64 7.82 15.25
C MET A 223 1.99 7.60 15.95
N ALA A 224 3.10 7.77 15.24
CA ALA A 224 4.45 7.61 15.80
C ALA A 224 4.68 8.56 16.96
N GLN A 225 4.31 9.84 16.81
CA GLN A 225 4.41 10.86 17.88
C GLN A 225 3.56 10.50 19.10
N SER A 226 2.36 9.97 18.90
CA SER A 226 1.45 9.59 19.99
C SER A 226 2.01 8.49 20.91
N VAL A 227 2.96 7.70 20.42
CA VAL A 227 3.61 6.58 21.14
C VAL A 227 5.02 6.95 21.61
N GLY A 228 5.59 8.05 21.10
CA GLY A 228 6.95 8.49 21.43
C GLY A 228 8.05 7.80 20.61
N VAL A 229 7.70 7.22 19.48
CA VAL A 229 8.65 6.67 18.49
C VAL A 229 9.23 7.82 17.67
N LEU A 230 10.50 7.71 17.25
CA LEU A 230 11.10 8.67 16.34
C LEU A 230 10.37 8.65 14.99
N ASP A 231 9.69 9.74 14.68
CA ASP A 231 8.89 9.88 13.47
C ASP A 231 9.71 10.45 12.30
N ILE A 232 9.56 9.83 11.13
CA ILE A 232 10.26 10.17 9.89
C ILE A 232 9.23 10.29 8.76
N HIS A 233 9.11 11.48 8.18
CA HIS A 233 8.17 11.72 7.08
C HIS A 233 8.81 11.42 5.73
N ALA A 234 8.24 10.47 4.99
CA ALA A 234 8.60 10.12 3.62
C ALA A 234 7.95 11.12 2.64
N GLN A 235 8.41 12.39 2.62
CA GLN A 235 7.81 13.44 1.81
C GLN A 235 7.88 13.15 0.31
N TYR A 236 8.90 12.40 -0.14
CA TYR A 236 9.02 11.96 -1.54
C TYR A 236 7.85 11.08 -2.00
N GLY A 237 7.12 10.46 -1.07
CA GLY A 237 5.96 9.60 -1.33
C GLY A 237 4.63 10.32 -1.51
N LEU A 238 4.59 11.65 -1.31
CA LEU A 238 3.35 12.41 -1.47
C LEU A 238 2.86 12.38 -2.92
N VAL A 239 1.61 11.99 -3.13
CA VAL A 239 1.01 11.79 -4.46
C VAL A 239 -0.21 12.67 -4.73
N GLN A 240 -0.78 13.31 -3.72
CA GLN A 240 -2.02 14.08 -3.82
C GLN A 240 -1.94 15.30 -4.75
N HIS A 241 -0.72 15.77 -5.06
CA HIS A 241 -0.47 16.88 -5.97
C HIS A 241 -0.44 16.47 -7.45
N ARG A 242 -0.46 15.16 -7.75
CA ARG A 242 -0.47 14.64 -9.13
C ARG A 242 -1.86 14.80 -9.74
N GLU A 243 -1.96 15.25 -10.98
CA GLU A 243 -3.24 15.44 -11.70
C GLU A 243 -4.04 14.11 -11.78
N GLU A 244 -3.33 13.01 -11.95
CA GLU A 244 -3.86 11.66 -12.04
C GLU A 244 -4.62 11.24 -10.76
N TYR A 245 -4.37 11.89 -9.63
CA TYR A 245 -5.01 11.60 -8.34
C TYR A 245 -6.52 11.83 -8.38
N GLU A 246 -7.00 12.66 -9.30
CA GLU A 246 -8.43 12.88 -9.52
C GLU A 246 -9.18 11.60 -9.95
N LEU A 247 -8.52 10.70 -10.68
CA LEU A 247 -9.13 9.40 -11.02
C LEU A 247 -9.36 8.58 -9.74
N LEU A 248 -8.39 8.55 -8.83
CA LEU A 248 -8.54 7.84 -7.55
C LEU A 248 -9.72 8.40 -6.76
N ARG A 249 -9.87 9.71 -6.65
CA ARG A 249 -10.99 10.37 -5.97
C ARG A 249 -12.35 9.99 -6.56
N ARG A 250 -12.44 9.85 -7.88
CA ARG A 250 -13.71 9.48 -8.56
C ARG A 250 -14.12 8.03 -8.33
N VAL A 251 -13.15 7.12 -8.12
CA VAL A 251 -13.45 5.68 -8.02
C VAL A 251 -13.09 5.07 -6.65
N THR A 252 -12.63 5.88 -5.69
CA THR A 252 -12.15 5.38 -4.40
C THR A 252 -13.24 4.70 -3.58
N HIS A 253 -12.81 3.84 -2.66
CA HIS A 253 -13.65 3.24 -1.64
C HIS A 253 -14.00 4.20 -0.48
N TRP A 254 -13.33 5.35 -0.40
CA TRP A 254 -13.63 6.36 0.62
C TRP A 254 -15.03 6.94 0.42
N SER A 255 -15.67 7.33 1.51
CA SER A 255 -16.95 8.05 1.43
C SER A 255 -16.76 9.43 0.77
N ASP A 256 -17.81 9.96 0.17
CA ASP A 256 -17.76 11.30 -0.45
C ASP A 256 -17.38 12.37 0.57
N GLN A 257 -17.81 12.20 1.83
CA GLN A 257 -17.42 13.09 2.93
C GLN A 257 -15.93 12.99 3.24
N ALA A 258 -15.34 11.78 3.20
CA ALA A 258 -13.91 11.60 3.41
C ALA A 258 -13.09 12.21 2.27
N VAL A 259 -13.54 12.07 1.02
CA VAL A 259 -12.92 12.70 -0.15
C VAL A 259 -13.00 14.24 -0.05
N ALA A 260 -14.17 14.78 0.30
CA ALA A 260 -14.33 16.24 0.49
C ALA A 260 -13.41 16.76 1.59
N ARG A 261 -13.31 16.04 2.72
CA ARG A 261 -12.43 16.40 3.82
C ARG A 261 -10.94 16.31 3.41
N GLU A 262 -10.55 15.33 2.61
CA GLU A 262 -9.19 15.21 2.10
C GLU A 262 -8.82 16.40 1.20
N ILE A 263 -9.75 16.85 0.35
CA ILE A 263 -9.57 18.03 -0.50
C ILE A 263 -9.44 19.31 0.35
N GLU A 264 -10.31 19.46 1.37
CA GLU A 264 -10.26 20.63 2.29
C GLU A 264 -8.97 20.65 3.11
N LEU A 265 -8.50 19.47 3.55
CA LEU A 265 -7.25 19.29 4.31
C LEU A 265 -6.00 19.31 3.42
N GLY A 266 -6.12 19.51 2.12
CA GLY A 266 -4.99 19.62 1.17
C GLY A 266 -4.00 20.76 1.46
N SER A 267 -4.19 21.46 2.60
CA SER A 267 -3.15 22.22 3.29
C SER A 267 -2.50 21.31 4.32
N PRO A 268 -1.15 21.25 4.40
CA PRO A 268 -0.46 20.46 5.42
C PRO A 268 -1.04 20.84 6.78
N ASP A 269 -1.44 19.82 7.55
CA ASP A 269 -1.92 20.03 8.92
C ASP A 269 -0.80 20.76 9.69
N ARG A 270 -1.05 22.02 10.00
CA ARG A 270 -0.01 22.94 10.55
C ARG A 270 0.47 22.54 11.93
N ASP A 271 -0.17 21.54 12.53
CA ASP A 271 0.09 21.12 13.90
C ASP A 271 0.94 19.84 14.01
N ILE A 272 1.25 19.16 12.89
CA ILE A 272 2.08 17.96 12.88
C ILE A 272 3.43 18.27 12.23
N PHE A 273 4.47 18.34 13.05
CA PHE A 273 5.85 18.61 12.62
C PHE A 273 6.68 17.34 12.77
N PRO A 274 7.11 16.71 11.66
CA PRO A 274 7.98 15.56 11.72
C PRO A 274 9.35 15.90 12.32
N LYS A 275 9.91 14.99 13.12
CA LYS A 275 11.29 15.15 13.64
C LYS A 275 12.33 15.03 12.54
N LEU A 276 12.07 14.18 11.53
CA LEU A 276 12.89 14.05 10.32
C LEU A 276 11.99 14.00 9.09
N THR A 277 12.47 14.59 7.99
CA THR A 277 11.79 14.53 6.69
C THR A 277 12.77 14.04 5.62
N CYS A 278 12.46 12.90 5.02
CA CYS A 278 13.11 12.40 3.82
C CYS A 278 12.43 13.04 2.60
N ARG A 279 13.14 13.91 1.90
CA ARG A 279 12.56 14.75 0.83
C ARG A 279 12.71 14.14 -0.55
N ALA A 280 13.85 13.53 -0.82
CA ALA A 280 14.21 13.04 -2.15
C ALA A 280 14.19 11.50 -2.22
N GLN A 281 14.60 10.81 -1.17
CA GLN A 281 14.75 9.36 -1.18
C GLN A 281 14.73 8.74 0.21
N PHE A 282 14.44 7.45 0.25
CA PHE A 282 14.38 6.67 1.48
C PHE A 282 15.70 6.67 2.27
N GLY A 283 16.83 6.66 1.58
CA GLY A 283 18.16 6.58 2.22
C GLY A 283 18.51 7.76 3.13
N GLU A 284 17.78 8.88 3.07
CA GLU A 284 17.98 10.04 3.96
C GLU A 284 17.74 9.72 5.44
N LEU A 285 17.10 8.58 5.75
CA LEU A 285 16.93 8.12 7.15
C LEU A 285 18.20 7.46 7.74
N LEU A 286 19.15 6.98 6.93
CA LEU A 286 20.28 6.18 7.39
C LEU A 286 21.14 6.85 8.48
N PRO A 287 21.40 8.17 8.44
CA PRO A 287 22.16 8.86 9.49
C PRO A 287 21.56 8.71 10.90
N VAL A 288 20.22 8.57 11.00
CA VAL A 288 19.53 8.33 12.29
C VAL A 288 20.01 7.03 12.94
N PHE A 289 20.36 6.05 12.13
CA PHE A 289 20.91 4.76 12.56
C PHE A 289 22.43 4.74 12.66
N GLY A 290 23.08 5.91 12.47
CA GLY A 290 24.55 6.02 12.47
C GLY A 290 25.21 5.43 11.22
N LEU A 291 24.47 5.34 10.11
CA LEU A 291 24.96 4.84 8.82
C LEU A 291 25.14 6.00 7.83
N ALA A 292 26.10 5.86 6.91
CA ALA A 292 26.27 6.79 5.80
C ALA A 292 25.14 6.64 4.78
N MET A 293 24.77 7.73 4.11
CA MET A 293 23.81 7.65 3.00
C MET A 293 24.39 6.78 1.87
N VAL A 294 23.52 6.00 1.23
CA VAL A 294 23.91 5.19 0.06
C VAL A 294 24.10 6.16 -1.11
N GLY A 295 25.32 6.24 -1.64
CA GLY A 295 25.67 7.10 -2.78
C GLY A 295 26.71 8.19 -2.52
N ASP A 296 27.18 8.37 -1.30
CA ASP A 296 28.29 9.30 -0.95
C ASP A 296 29.69 8.68 -1.18
N LYS A 297 29.88 8.01 -2.33
CA LYS A 297 31.22 7.52 -2.73
C LYS A 297 31.62 8.11 -4.06
#